data_56aeb1698899cd32895905b1be38c609
#
_entry.id   56aeb1698899cd32895905b1be38c609
#
_cell.length_a   1.000
_cell.length_b   1.000
_cell.length_c   1.000
_cell.angle_alpha   90.00
_cell.angle_beta   90.00
_cell.angle_gamma   90.00
#
_symmetry.space_group_name_H-M   'P 1'
#
loop_
_entity.id
_entity.type
_entity.pdbx_description
1 polymer ?
#
loop_
_entity_poly.entity_id
_entity_poly.type
_entity_poly.pdbx_seq_one_letter_code
_entity_poly.pdbx_strand_id
1 'polypeptide(L)'
;PMLNISGEFKRDYKDVKKGTACILQRVIKLKKPIGQEESTLQAVVVVGGVQVGIPMEELDVLKLIPADKTSFWQIAQLSNDLISYYEKKGYQGGMRQEQAREADDYMKELEHAKLFYDDAAIEDYLQCMLLSIIPEKMAVLREGTPLVRVLKSPAPDMLMLGNDCLLVSTGMLTALDSEEELYAVMSREVAHYVLDHAIITVNKNIARAKRAQFWGAVADGVVAATEEYLYDRYDYYVPGLVFATNDVVQALVNDNIANRMGLDYSEKQEKEADHIVMNFMVLMKKNKDAMVSALSKINQYYQRNKDVEALSKYGAYGSLPERVGKLGKFTPLDEDRNYLKKTST
;
A
#
# COMPACT_ATOMS: atom_id res chain seq x y z
N PRO A 1 -11.45 -4.13 -16.35
CA PRO A 1 -11.65 -2.70 -16.67
C PRO A 1 -10.83 -2.29 -17.88
N MET A 2 -11.27 -1.23 -18.58
CA MET A 2 -10.52 -0.59 -19.66
C MET A 2 -9.54 0.40 -19.05
N LEU A 3 -8.27 0.32 -19.42
CA LEU A 3 -7.20 1.15 -18.87
C LEU A 3 -6.87 2.36 -19.75
N ASN A 4 -6.73 2.14 -21.08
CA ASN A 4 -6.43 3.16 -22.08
C ASN A 4 -5.13 3.97 -21.78
N ILE A 5 -4.07 3.27 -21.39
CA ILE A 5 -2.79 3.86 -21.04
C ILE A 5 -1.89 3.92 -22.28
N SER A 6 -1.42 5.10 -22.63
CA SER A 6 -0.48 5.31 -23.72
C SER A 6 0.90 4.74 -23.40
N GLY A 7 1.61 4.28 -24.41
CA GLY A 7 2.97 3.78 -24.26
C GLY A 7 3.67 3.60 -25.59
N GLU A 8 4.89 3.10 -25.52
CA GLU A 8 5.70 2.74 -26.68
C GLU A 8 6.51 1.46 -26.40
N PHE A 9 6.91 0.76 -27.44
CA PHE A 9 7.78 -0.40 -27.31
C PHE A 9 9.23 0.03 -27.08
N LYS A 10 9.85 -0.44 -26.02
CA LYS A 10 11.26 -0.16 -25.68
C LYS A 10 12.25 -0.97 -26.52
N ARG A 11 11.82 -2.11 -27.04
CA ARG A 11 12.58 -3.03 -27.88
C ARG A 11 11.67 -3.68 -28.91
N ASP A 12 12.26 -4.28 -29.95
CA ASP A 12 11.50 -5.07 -30.92
C ASP A 12 10.78 -6.21 -30.17
N TYR A 13 9.52 -6.43 -30.52
CA TYR A 13 8.68 -7.48 -29.94
C TYR A 13 7.79 -8.09 -31.03
N LYS A 14 8.01 -9.37 -31.35
CA LYS A 14 7.39 -10.03 -32.50
C LYS A 14 7.58 -9.16 -33.76
N ASP A 15 6.50 -8.81 -34.43
CA ASP A 15 6.51 -7.98 -35.63
C ASP A 15 6.48 -6.46 -35.34
N VAL A 16 6.48 -6.06 -34.08
CA VAL A 16 6.42 -4.66 -33.66
C VAL A 16 7.81 -4.13 -33.39
N LYS A 17 8.16 -3.00 -34.00
CA LYS A 17 9.46 -2.36 -33.84
C LYS A 17 9.54 -1.48 -32.60
N LYS A 18 10.76 -1.35 -32.05
CA LYS A 18 11.09 -0.38 -31.00
C LYS A 18 10.58 1.02 -31.37
N GLY A 19 10.04 1.75 -30.41
CA GLY A 19 9.49 3.11 -30.58
C GLY A 19 8.09 3.16 -31.16
N THR A 20 7.50 2.01 -31.53
CA THR A 20 6.12 1.98 -32.01
C THR A 20 5.17 2.34 -30.88
N ALA A 21 4.32 3.36 -31.11
CA ALA A 21 3.31 3.78 -30.16
C ALA A 21 2.23 2.70 -29.96
N CYS A 22 1.75 2.59 -28.75
CA CYS A 22 0.72 1.63 -28.38
C CYS A 22 -0.22 2.18 -27.31
N ILE A 23 -1.35 1.50 -27.11
CA ILE A 23 -2.29 1.76 -26.03
C ILE A 23 -2.52 0.46 -25.27
N LEU A 24 -2.15 0.41 -24.01
CA LEU A 24 -2.54 -0.67 -23.11
C LEU A 24 -4.03 -0.53 -22.80
N GLN A 25 -4.82 -1.45 -23.34
CA GLN A 25 -6.27 -1.36 -23.29
C GLN A 25 -6.86 -2.04 -22.05
N ARG A 26 -6.36 -3.22 -21.69
CA ARG A 26 -6.87 -4.04 -20.56
C ARG A 26 -5.90 -5.16 -20.22
N VAL A 27 -6.08 -5.74 -19.04
CA VAL A 27 -5.49 -7.03 -18.66
C VAL A 27 -6.58 -8.08 -18.65
N ILE A 28 -6.31 -9.24 -19.23
CA ILE A 28 -7.22 -10.38 -19.29
C ILE A 28 -6.59 -11.61 -18.67
N LYS A 29 -7.41 -12.45 -18.07
CA LYS A 29 -7.01 -13.77 -17.58
C LYS A 29 -7.41 -14.82 -18.62
N LEU A 30 -6.41 -15.46 -19.23
CA LEU A 30 -6.65 -16.55 -20.16
C LEU A 30 -6.87 -17.84 -19.38
N LYS A 31 -8.00 -18.51 -19.63
CA LYS A 31 -8.22 -19.87 -19.14
C LYS A 31 -7.41 -20.82 -20.02
N LYS A 32 -6.60 -21.66 -19.43
CA LYS A 32 -5.92 -22.76 -20.14
C LYS A 32 -6.92 -23.86 -20.53
N PRO A 33 -6.63 -24.64 -21.57
CA PRO A 33 -7.42 -25.83 -21.92
C PRO A 33 -7.49 -26.80 -20.76
N ILE A 34 -8.55 -27.61 -20.72
CA ILE A 34 -8.81 -28.62 -19.70
C ILE A 34 -7.58 -29.52 -19.52
N GLY A 35 -7.01 -29.53 -18.30
CA GLY A 35 -5.83 -30.34 -17.95
C GLY A 35 -4.56 -29.56 -17.61
N GLN A 36 -4.54 -28.24 -17.72
CA GLN A 36 -3.43 -27.38 -17.26
C GLN A 36 -3.92 -26.44 -16.15
N GLU A 37 -3.26 -26.50 -14.98
CA GLU A 37 -3.74 -25.89 -13.75
C GLU A 37 -3.54 -24.37 -13.62
N GLU A 38 -2.86 -23.69 -14.54
CA GLU A 38 -2.53 -22.26 -14.37
C GLU A 38 -3.18 -21.38 -15.45
N SER A 39 -3.92 -20.38 -15.01
CA SER A 39 -4.36 -19.27 -15.87
C SER A 39 -3.25 -18.23 -15.97
N THR A 40 -2.98 -17.74 -17.18
CA THR A 40 -1.99 -16.68 -17.39
C THR A 40 -2.68 -15.33 -17.60
N LEU A 41 -2.13 -14.29 -16.98
CA LEU A 41 -2.54 -12.92 -17.24
C LEU A 41 -1.83 -12.38 -18.48
N GLN A 42 -2.58 -11.68 -19.31
CA GLN A 42 -2.05 -11.00 -20.49
C GLN A 42 -2.53 -9.55 -20.56
N ALA A 43 -1.61 -8.66 -20.89
CA ALA A 43 -1.91 -7.31 -21.30
C ALA A 43 -2.37 -7.31 -22.77
N VAL A 44 -3.52 -6.71 -23.04
CA VAL A 44 -3.99 -6.46 -24.42
C VAL A 44 -3.61 -5.05 -24.81
N VAL A 45 -2.75 -4.97 -25.79
CA VAL A 45 -2.17 -3.72 -26.30
C VAL A 45 -2.64 -3.49 -27.73
N VAL A 46 -3.04 -2.27 -28.07
CA VAL A 46 -3.44 -1.88 -29.42
C VAL A 46 -2.28 -1.17 -30.10
N VAL A 47 -1.89 -1.68 -31.28
CA VAL A 47 -0.81 -1.14 -32.12
C VAL A 47 -1.35 -0.97 -33.53
N GLY A 48 -1.43 0.27 -34.02
CA GLY A 48 -1.98 0.51 -35.36
C GLY A 48 -3.40 -0.03 -35.61
N GLY A 49 -4.22 -0.09 -34.56
CA GLY A 49 -5.60 -0.65 -34.62
C GLY A 49 -5.66 -2.18 -34.43
N VAL A 50 -4.53 -2.87 -34.33
CA VAL A 50 -4.47 -4.33 -34.14
C VAL A 50 -4.21 -4.63 -32.66
N GLN A 51 -4.92 -5.62 -32.10
CA GLN A 51 -4.68 -6.08 -30.71
C GLN A 51 -3.53 -7.08 -30.68
N VAL A 52 -2.56 -6.82 -29.78
CA VAL A 52 -1.43 -7.69 -29.48
C VAL A 52 -1.51 -8.11 -28.02
N GLY A 53 -1.47 -9.42 -27.76
CA GLY A 53 -1.38 -9.96 -26.40
C GLY A 53 0.07 -10.05 -25.94
N ILE A 54 0.37 -9.48 -24.77
CA ILE A 54 1.68 -9.52 -24.13
C ILE A 54 1.52 -10.21 -22.77
N PRO A 55 2.25 -11.33 -22.50
CA PRO A 55 2.27 -11.93 -21.17
C PRO A 55 2.69 -10.89 -20.11
N MET A 56 2.12 -10.95 -18.90
CA MET A 56 2.42 -9.95 -17.88
C MET A 56 3.89 -9.96 -17.46
N GLU A 57 4.55 -11.11 -17.47
CA GLU A 57 6.00 -11.24 -17.23
C GLU A 57 6.86 -10.51 -18.25
N GLU A 58 6.34 -10.25 -19.46
CA GLU A 58 7.02 -9.52 -20.53
C GLU A 58 6.56 -8.06 -20.64
N LEU A 59 5.73 -7.57 -19.73
CA LEU A 59 5.17 -6.21 -19.80
C LEU A 59 6.25 -5.13 -19.78
N ASP A 60 7.45 -5.46 -19.30
CA ASP A 60 8.62 -4.58 -19.32
C ASP A 60 9.09 -4.21 -20.74
N VAL A 61 8.59 -4.88 -21.78
CA VAL A 61 8.80 -4.49 -23.18
C VAL A 61 8.20 -3.14 -23.51
N LEU A 62 7.21 -2.70 -22.71
CA LEU A 62 6.53 -1.43 -22.88
C LEU A 62 7.11 -0.36 -21.97
N LYS A 63 7.13 0.87 -22.47
CA LYS A 63 7.26 2.10 -21.70
C LYS A 63 5.86 2.71 -21.62
N LEU A 64 5.20 2.52 -20.49
CA LEU A 64 3.89 3.11 -20.23
C LEU A 64 4.05 4.53 -19.70
N ILE A 65 3.24 5.46 -20.19
CA ILE A 65 3.35 6.89 -19.91
C ILE A 65 2.07 7.32 -19.21
N PRO A 66 2.13 7.69 -17.91
CA PRO A 66 0.97 8.17 -17.22
C PRO A 66 0.61 9.58 -17.71
N ALA A 67 -0.66 9.78 -18.07
CA ALA A 67 -1.19 11.08 -18.47
C ALA A 67 -1.76 11.86 -17.27
N ASP A 68 -2.21 11.15 -16.25
CA ASP A 68 -2.89 11.67 -15.06
C ASP A 68 -2.68 10.76 -13.84
N LYS A 69 -3.25 11.14 -12.70
CA LYS A 69 -3.19 10.35 -11.46
C LYS A 69 -3.74 8.94 -11.64
N THR A 70 -4.84 8.78 -12.39
CA THR A 70 -5.50 7.49 -12.56
C THR A 70 -4.62 6.53 -13.33
N SER A 71 -4.09 6.94 -14.48
CA SER A 71 -3.16 6.13 -15.27
C SER A 71 -1.85 5.85 -14.52
N PHE A 72 -1.37 6.79 -13.70
CA PHE A 72 -0.20 6.58 -12.84
C PHE A 72 -0.41 5.41 -11.87
N TRP A 73 -1.49 5.44 -11.10
CA TRP A 73 -1.78 4.39 -10.13
C TRP A 73 -2.12 3.05 -10.81
N GLN A 74 -2.78 3.09 -11.96
CA GLN A 74 -3.03 1.88 -12.75
C GLN A 74 -1.72 1.24 -13.23
N ILE A 75 -0.74 2.03 -13.66
CA ILE A 75 0.59 1.52 -14.02
C ILE A 75 1.29 0.92 -12.81
N ALA A 76 1.21 1.57 -11.64
CA ALA A 76 1.79 1.02 -10.41
C ALA A 76 1.16 -0.34 -10.03
N GLN A 77 -0.15 -0.51 -10.24
CA GLN A 77 -0.84 -1.79 -10.00
C GLN A 77 -0.43 -2.91 -10.98
N LEU A 78 0.17 -2.58 -12.10
CA LEU A 78 0.70 -3.56 -13.07
C LEU A 78 2.12 -4.01 -12.73
N SER A 79 2.63 -3.69 -11.55
CA SER A 79 3.93 -4.19 -11.09
C SER A 79 3.95 -5.72 -11.04
N ASN A 80 5.10 -6.31 -11.36
CA ASN A 80 5.24 -7.76 -11.40
C ASN A 80 4.93 -8.44 -10.06
N ASP A 81 5.22 -7.79 -8.95
CA ASP A 81 4.99 -8.34 -7.62
C ASP A 81 3.50 -8.48 -7.32
N LEU A 82 2.70 -7.45 -7.60
CA LEU A 82 1.27 -7.48 -7.38
C LEU A 82 0.57 -8.46 -8.33
N ILE A 83 0.95 -8.46 -9.61
CA ILE A 83 0.42 -9.39 -10.61
C ILE A 83 0.76 -10.83 -10.23
N SER A 84 2.00 -11.13 -9.87
CA SER A 84 2.41 -12.45 -9.40
C SER A 84 1.62 -12.89 -8.17
N TYR A 85 1.25 -11.97 -7.30
CA TYR A 85 0.43 -12.24 -6.14
C TYR A 85 -0.99 -12.67 -6.53
N TYR A 86 -1.62 -11.99 -7.48
CA TYR A 86 -2.96 -12.34 -7.98
C TYR A 86 -2.99 -13.62 -8.83
N GLU A 87 -1.87 -13.98 -9.46
CA GLU A 87 -1.76 -15.23 -10.22
C GLU A 87 -1.61 -16.46 -9.33
N LYS A 88 -0.98 -16.31 -8.15
CA LYS A 88 -0.76 -17.46 -7.25
C LYS A 88 -2.07 -17.94 -6.63
N LYS A 89 -2.21 -19.28 -6.53
CA LYS A 89 -3.26 -19.93 -5.74
C LYS A 89 -3.13 -19.47 -4.28
N GLY A 90 -4.04 -18.67 -3.79
CA GLY A 90 -4.01 -18.20 -2.39
C GLY A 90 -4.50 -16.77 -2.21
N TYR A 91 -4.72 -16.02 -3.30
CA TYR A 91 -5.49 -14.79 -3.20
C TYR A 91 -6.93 -15.15 -2.83
N GLN A 92 -7.27 -14.86 -1.59
CA GLN A 92 -8.62 -15.10 -1.08
C GLN A 92 -9.34 -13.76 -0.96
N GLY A 93 -10.34 -13.55 -1.81
CA GLY A 93 -11.22 -12.37 -1.70
C GLY A 93 -11.83 -12.22 -0.30
N GLY A 94 -12.02 -13.32 0.43
CA GLY A 94 -12.44 -13.31 1.83
C GLY A 94 -11.50 -12.59 2.79
N MET A 95 -10.20 -12.54 2.51
CA MET A 95 -9.24 -11.84 3.39
C MET A 95 -9.44 -10.33 3.42
N ARG A 96 -9.87 -9.72 2.31
CA ARG A 96 -10.23 -8.28 2.33
C ARG A 96 -11.44 -8.02 3.21
N GLN A 97 -12.46 -8.89 3.12
CA GLN A 97 -13.66 -8.77 3.94
C GLN A 97 -13.35 -8.96 5.42
N GLU A 98 -12.43 -9.88 5.74
CA GLU A 98 -11.99 -10.09 7.12
C GLU A 98 -11.21 -8.88 7.64
N GLN A 99 -10.25 -8.35 6.89
CA GLN A 99 -9.54 -7.12 7.25
C GLN A 99 -10.47 -5.91 7.37
N ALA A 100 -11.46 -5.80 6.50
CA ALA A 100 -12.45 -4.72 6.60
C ALA A 100 -13.28 -4.83 7.88
N ARG A 101 -13.72 -6.05 8.25
CA ARG A 101 -14.47 -6.29 9.49
C ARG A 101 -13.62 -5.98 10.73
N GLU A 102 -12.36 -6.42 10.77
CA GLU A 102 -11.45 -6.11 11.86
C GLU A 102 -11.20 -4.60 11.98
N ALA A 103 -11.07 -3.90 10.85
CA ALA A 103 -10.96 -2.45 10.82
C ALA A 103 -12.23 -1.76 11.34
N ASP A 104 -13.42 -2.25 10.96
CA ASP A 104 -14.70 -1.71 11.45
C ASP A 104 -14.85 -1.91 12.96
N ASP A 105 -14.45 -3.07 13.49
CA ASP A 105 -14.52 -3.33 14.93
C ASP A 105 -13.52 -2.44 15.70
N TYR A 106 -12.32 -2.26 15.16
CA TYR A 106 -11.36 -1.31 15.71
C TYR A 106 -11.86 0.14 15.68
N MET A 107 -12.51 0.58 14.60
CA MET A 107 -13.12 1.90 14.53
C MET A 107 -14.19 2.11 15.61
N LYS A 108 -15.00 1.09 15.89
CA LYS A 108 -15.98 1.13 17.00
C LYS A 108 -15.30 1.26 18.35
N GLU A 109 -14.20 0.56 18.60
CA GLU A 109 -13.41 0.70 19.83
C GLU A 109 -12.90 2.13 20.01
N LEU A 110 -12.35 2.74 18.95
CA LEU A 110 -11.90 4.13 18.96
C LEU A 110 -13.05 5.11 19.23
N GLU A 111 -14.23 4.87 18.66
CA GLU A 111 -15.42 5.68 18.87
C GLU A 111 -15.93 5.58 20.32
N HIS A 112 -16.02 4.37 20.87
CA HIS A 112 -16.39 4.16 22.27
C HIS A 112 -15.41 4.82 23.23
N ALA A 113 -14.12 4.83 22.91
CA ALA A 113 -13.08 5.52 23.66
C ALA A 113 -13.07 7.04 23.44
N LYS A 114 -13.92 7.59 22.55
CA LYS A 114 -14.02 9.02 22.20
C LYS A 114 -12.70 9.60 21.66
N LEU A 115 -11.98 8.77 20.91
CA LEU A 115 -10.67 9.11 20.34
C LEU A 115 -10.75 9.81 18.99
N PHE A 116 -11.93 9.94 18.37
CA PHE A 116 -12.07 10.75 17.17
C PHE A 116 -12.12 12.25 17.51
N TYR A 117 -11.41 13.03 16.67
CA TYR A 117 -11.46 14.48 16.68
C TYR A 117 -12.52 14.92 15.68
N ASP A 118 -13.73 15.16 16.19
CA ASP A 118 -14.89 15.48 15.38
C ASP A 118 -14.86 16.96 14.93
N ASP A 119 -14.19 17.24 13.84
CA ASP A 119 -14.15 18.54 13.16
C ASP A 119 -14.43 18.34 11.66
N ALA A 120 -15.66 18.61 11.26
CA ALA A 120 -16.11 18.40 9.89
C ALA A 120 -15.28 19.20 8.86
N ALA A 121 -14.80 20.39 9.19
CA ALA A 121 -14.02 21.19 8.25
C ALA A 121 -12.64 20.59 7.99
N ILE A 122 -12.01 20.02 9.02
CA ILE A 122 -10.73 19.32 8.87
C ILE A 122 -10.94 17.99 8.12
N GLU A 123 -11.95 17.22 8.47
CA GLU A 123 -12.23 15.95 7.78
C GLU A 123 -12.59 16.18 6.31
N ASP A 124 -13.41 17.16 5.98
CA ASP A 124 -13.76 17.53 4.60
C ASP A 124 -12.52 17.97 3.80
N TYR A 125 -11.64 18.78 4.40
CA TYR A 125 -10.39 19.19 3.76
C TYR A 125 -9.49 17.98 3.45
N LEU A 126 -9.30 17.10 4.42
CA LEU A 126 -8.50 15.89 4.24
C LEU A 126 -9.15 14.92 3.23
N GLN A 127 -10.48 14.82 3.25
CA GLN A 127 -11.23 14.03 2.28
C GLN A 127 -11.05 14.54 0.85
N CYS A 128 -11.13 15.86 0.64
CA CYS A 128 -10.87 16.48 -0.66
C CYS A 128 -9.43 16.21 -1.12
N MET A 129 -8.45 16.27 -0.21
CA MET A 129 -7.06 15.96 -0.50
C MET A 129 -6.91 14.49 -0.91
N LEU A 130 -7.48 13.55 -0.16
CA LEU A 130 -7.46 12.11 -0.46
C LEU A 130 -8.05 11.82 -1.83
N LEU A 131 -9.22 12.40 -2.17
CA LEU A 131 -9.86 12.25 -3.47
C LEU A 131 -9.03 12.83 -4.62
N SER A 132 -8.20 13.84 -4.34
CA SER A 132 -7.26 14.38 -5.33
C SER A 132 -6.10 13.43 -5.65
N ILE A 133 -5.76 12.52 -4.73
CA ILE A 133 -4.66 11.55 -4.85
C ILE A 133 -5.15 10.24 -5.44
N ILE A 134 -6.23 9.69 -4.90
CA ILE A 134 -6.75 8.36 -5.22
C ILE A 134 -7.16 8.27 -6.69
N PRO A 135 -6.93 7.14 -7.40
CA PRO A 135 -7.38 6.95 -8.76
C PRO A 135 -8.92 6.82 -8.83
N GLU A 136 -9.51 7.34 -9.88
CA GLU A 136 -10.94 7.18 -10.13
C GLU A 136 -11.32 5.72 -10.46
N LYS A 137 -10.38 5.01 -11.07
CA LYS A 137 -10.53 3.59 -11.44
C LYS A 137 -9.25 2.84 -11.16
N MET A 138 -9.37 1.67 -10.56
CA MET A 138 -8.26 0.76 -10.30
C MET A 138 -8.09 -0.22 -11.45
N ALA A 139 -6.84 -0.61 -11.76
CA ALA A 139 -6.55 -1.70 -12.69
C ALA A 139 -7.03 -3.04 -12.11
N VAL A 140 -6.86 -3.21 -10.80
CA VAL A 140 -7.44 -4.30 -10.02
C VAL A 140 -8.64 -3.74 -9.25
N LEU A 141 -9.79 -4.39 -9.38
CA LEU A 141 -11.05 -3.90 -8.81
C LEU A 141 -10.95 -3.81 -7.28
N ARG A 142 -11.28 -2.62 -6.76
CA ARG A 142 -11.65 -2.36 -5.38
C ARG A 142 -13.01 -1.69 -5.36
N GLU A 143 -13.82 -2.07 -4.39
CA GLU A 143 -15.14 -1.48 -4.15
C GLU A 143 -15.00 -0.47 -3.01
N GLY A 144 -15.77 0.60 -3.08
CA GLY A 144 -15.81 1.64 -2.05
C GLY A 144 -15.02 2.91 -2.40
N THR A 145 -15.38 3.98 -1.72
CA THR A 145 -14.66 5.26 -1.73
C THR A 145 -14.05 5.43 -0.36
N PRO A 146 -12.73 5.55 -0.25
CA PRO A 146 -12.08 5.74 1.03
C PRO A 146 -12.59 6.99 1.75
N LEU A 147 -12.73 6.88 3.08
CA LEU A 147 -13.13 7.94 3.98
C LEU A 147 -11.96 8.35 4.86
N VAL A 148 -11.98 9.60 5.33
CA VAL A 148 -10.96 10.09 6.28
C VAL A 148 -11.61 10.28 7.66
N ARG A 149 -10.90 9.89 8.71
CA ARG A 149 -11.23 10.21 10.09
C ARG A 149 -9.99 10.73 10.80
N VAL A 150 -10.20 11.69 11.69
CA VAL A 150 -9.12 12.28 12.49
C VAL A 150 -9.08 11.65 13.87
N LEU A 151 -7.90 11.16 14.27
CA LEU A 151 -7.67 10.49 15.54
C LEU A 151 -6.97 11.42 16.53
N LYS A 152 -7.47 11.52 17.76
CA LYS A 152 -6.80 12.21 18.87
C LYS A 152 -5.59 11.41 19.34
N SER A 153 -4.46 11.62 18.72
CA SER A 153 -3.18 11.01 19.09
C SER A 153 -2.06 12.02 18.91
N PRO A 154 -1.14 12.16 19.87
CA PRO A 154 0.01 13.05 19.75
C PRO A 154 1.09 12.50 18.80
N ALA A 155 1.09 11.20 18.53
CA ALA A 155 2.02 10.60 17.58
C ALA A 155 1.68 10.98 16.14
N PRO A 156 2.68 11.28 15.30
CA PRO A 156 2.45 11.65 13.90
C PRO A 156 2.20 10.42 13.04
N ASP A 157 0.99 9.88 13.14
CA ASP A 157 0.56 8.67 12.42
C ASP A 157 -0.48 8.96 11.34
N MET A 158 -0.38 8.23 10.25
CA MET A 158 -1.36 8.18 9.17
C MET A 158 -1.42 6.75 8.65
N LEU A 159 -2.62 6.16 8.57
CA LEU A 159 -2.81 4.74 8.33
C LEU A 159 -4.05 4.48 7.47
N MET A 160 -3.90 3.79 6.36
CA MET A 160 -5.03 3.30 5.56
C MET A 160 -5.46 1.92 6.06
N LEU A 161 -6.67 1.84 6.61
CA LEU A 161 -7.23 0.61 7.15
C LEU A 161 -7.86 -0.29 6.08
N GLY A 162 -8.11 -1.54 6.44
CA GLY A 162 -8.70 -2.55 5.55
C GLY A 162 -10.14 -2.28 5.11
N ASN A 163 -10.87 -1.42 5.84
CA ASN A 163 -12.23 -0.95 5.50
C ASN A 163 -12.23 0.34 4.65
N ASP A 164 -11.13 0.64 3.99
CA ASP A 164 -10.96 1.84 3.16
C ASP A 164 -11.08 3.17 3.95
N CYS A 165 -10.83 3.14 5.28
CA CYS A 165 -10.75 4.35 6.11
C CYS A 165 -9.30 4.80 6.29
N LEU A 166 -9.00 6.05 5.96
CA LEU A 166 -7.72 6.69 6.27
C LEU A 166 -7.82 7.37 7.63
N LEU A 167 -7.08 6.86 8.60
CA LEU A 167 -6.89 7.52 9.89
C LEU A 167 -5.74 8.50 9.81
N VAL A 168 -5.98 9.74 10.24
CA VAL A 168 -4.97 10.79 10.34
C VAL A 168 -4.91 11.28 11.79
N SER A 169 -3.76 11.17 12.44
CA SER A 169 -3.64 11.65 13.83
C SER A 169 -3.55 13.18 13.92
N THR A 170 -4.01 13.75 15.03
CA THR A 170 -3.76 15.15 15.34
C THR A 170 -2.26 15.47 15.45
N GLY A 171 -1.46 14.48 15.88
CA GLY A 171 -0.01 14.56 15.89
C GLY A 171 0.59 14.73 14.49
N MET A 172 0.06 14.03 13.48
CA MET A 172 0.49 14.20 12.08
C MET A 172 0.19 15.62 11.59
N LEU A 173 -1.01 16.13 11.85
CA LEU A 173 -1.41 17.47 11.44
C LEU A 173 -0.58 18.58 12.10
N THR A 174 -0.06 18.33 13.31
CA THR A 174 0.78 19.30 14.04
C THR A 174 2.28 19.14 13.74
N ALA A 175 2.72 17.99 13.27
CA ALA A 175 4.13 17.73 12.95
C ALA A 175 4.54 18.28 11.59
N LEU A 176 3.60 18.40 10.66
CA LEU A 176 3.84 18.86 9.30
C LEU A 176 3.57 20.38 9.17
N ASP A 177 4.42 21.06 8.41
CA ASP A 177 4.36 22.52 8.28
C ASP A 177 3.67 22.97 6.96
N SER A 178 3.43 22.06 6.03
CA SER A 178 2.88 22.41 4.73
C SER A 178 1.88 21.37 4.20
N GLU A 179 0.98 21.85 3.35
CA GLU A 179 0.04 21.01 2.61
C GLU A 179 0.76 19.99 1.73
N GLU A 180 1.90 20.35 1.14
CA GLU A 180 2.65 19.43 0.28
C GLU A 180 3.27 18.27 1.08
N GLU A 181 3.70 18.51 2.32
CA GLU A 181 4.16 17.46 3.21
C GLU A 181 3.02 16.49 3.58
N LEU A 182 1.86 17.03 3.92
CA LEU A 182 0.67 16.23 4.21
C LEU A 182 0.22 15.43 2.98
N TYR A 183 0.21 16.07 1.81
CA TYR A 183 -0.09 15.44 0.53
C TYR A 183 0.87 14.29 0.22
N ALA A 184 2.16 14.47 0.48
CA ALA A 184 3.17 13.44 0.25
C ALA A 184 2.97 12.21 1.16
N VAL A 185 2.74 12.42 2.47
CA VAL A 185 2.48 11.32 3.41
C VAL A 185 1.17 10.60 3.07
N MET A 186 0.11 11.36 2.74
CA MET A 186 -1.15 10.78 2.31
C MET A 186 -1.01 9.97 1.02
N SER A 187 -0.22 10.46 0.06
CA SER A 187 0.09 9.72 -1.17
C SER A 187 0.82 8.40 -0.89
N ARG A 188 1.63 8.35 0.17
CA ARG A 188 2.31 7.12 0.60
C ARG A 188 1.31 6.08 1.12
N GLU A 189 0.35 6.49 1.92
CA GLU A 189 -0.70 5.57 2.38
C GLU A 189 -1.57 5.10 1.20
N VAL A 190 -1.85 5.98 0.24
CA VAL A 190 -2.51 5.58 -1.01
C VAL A 190 -1.66 4.61 -1.83
N ALA A 191 -0.34 4.74 -1.85
CA ALA A 191 0.53 3.76 -2.52
C ALA A 191 0.42 2.38 -1.87
N HIS A 192 0.47 2.29 -0.53
CA HIS A 192 0.26 1.03 0.18
C HIS A 192 -1.11 0.43 -0.11
N TYR A 193 -2.14 1.25 -0.13
CA TYR A 193 -3.51 0.86 -0.44
C TYR A 193 -3.68 0.34 -1.88
N VAL A 194 -3.19 1.09 -2.85
CA VAL A 194 -3.29 0.75 -4.29
C VAL A 194 -2.54 -0.54 -4.61
N LEU A 195 -1.41 -0.77 -3.95
CA LEU A 195 -0.55 -1.95 -4.15
C LEU A 195 -0.91 -3.14 -3.25
N ASP A 196 -1.98 -3.06 -2.48
CA ASP A 196 -2.41 -4.15 -1.58
C ASP A 196 -1.33 -4.63 -0.60
N HIS A 197 -0.46 -3.75 -0.15
CA HIS A 197 0.65 -4.13 0.73
C HIS A 197 0.17 -4.81 2.01
N ALA A 198 -0.93 -4.35 2.62
CA ALA A 198 -1.51 -4.97 3.80
C ALA A 198 -1.93 -6.43 3.55
N ILE A 199 -2.73 -6.67 2.50
CA ILE A 199 -3.20 -8.03 2.14
C ILE A 199 -2.01 -8.95 1.81
N ILE A 200 -1.03 -8.46 1.06
CA ILE A 200 0.18 -9.23 0.71
C ILE A 200 0.96 -9.60 1.97
N THR A 201 1.08 -8.70 2.93
CA THR A 201 1.81 -8.92 4.18
C THR A 201 1.12 -9.96 5.05
N VAL A 202 -0.19 -9.84 5.25
CA VAL A 202 -1.00 -10.82 6.00
C VAL A 202 -0.88 -12.21 5.38
N ASN A 203 -1.03 -12.33 4.06
CA ASN A 203 -0.87 -13.62 3.37
C ASN A 203 0.53 -14.23 3.54
N LYS A 204 1.57 -13.41 3.45
CA LYS A 204 2.95 -13.90 3.68
C LYS A 204 3.14 -14.39 5.11
N ASN A 205 2.56 -13.70 6.09
CA ASN A 205 2.65 -14.08 7.51
C ASN A 205 1.90 -15.38 7.79
N ILE A 206 0.68 -15.54 7.26
CA ILE A 206 -0.08 -16.78 7.34
C ILE A 206 0.69 -17.94 6.69
N ALA A 207 1.26 -17.74 5.50
CA ALA A 207 2.04 -18.75 4.81
C ALA A 207 3.35 -19.11 5.55
N ARG A 208 3.96 -18.17 6.27
CA ARG A 208 5.12 -18.42 7.15
C ARG A 208 4.72 -19.19 8.39
N ALA A 209 3.63 -18.82 9.05
CA ALA A 209 3.10 -19.52 10.21
C ALA A 209 2.76 -20.98 9.86
N LYS A 210 2.04 -21.24 8.78
CA LYS A 210 1.73 -22.60 8.31
C LYS A 210 2.98 -23.42 8.00
N ARG A 211 4.03 -22.83 7.43
CA ARG A 211 5.32 -23.51 7.19
C ARG A 211 6.06 -23.80 8.48
N ALA A 212 6.12 -22.85 9.41
CA ALA A 212 6.75 -23.06 10.70
C ALA A 212 6.06 -24.14 11.50
N GLN A 213 4.73 -24.21 11.46
CA GLN A 213 3.95 -25.29 12.08
C GLN A 213 4.21 -26.65 11.43
N PHE A 214 4.28 -26.72 10.11
CA PHE A 214 4.61 -27.95 9.39
C PHE A 214 5.98 -28.47 9.81
N TRP A 215 7.01 -27.62 9.84
CA TRP A 215 8.36 -28.01 10.25
C TRP A 215 8.47 -28.31 11.74
N GLY A 216 7.75 -27.56 12.60
CA GLY A 216 7.65 -27.86 14.03
C GLY A 216 6.97 -29.22 14.30
N ALA A 217 5.86 -29.48 13.60
CA ALA A 217 5.16 -30.79 13.70
C ALA A 217 6.02 -31.96 13.23
N VAL A 218 6.85 -31.76 12.21
CA VAL A 218 7.81 -32.78 11.74
C VAL A 218 8.92 -33.04 12.78
N ALA A 219 9.34 -32.01 13.51
CA ALA A 219 10.39 -32.10 14.53
C ALA A 219 9.88 -32.78 15.84
N ASP A 220 8.63 -32.46 16.26
CA ASP A 220 8.12 -32.88 17.57
C ASP A 220 7.06 -33.99 17.54
N GLY A 221 6.64 -34.44 16.36
CA GLY A 221 5.67 -35.54 16.21
C GLY A 221 4.26 -35.25 16.75
N VAL A 222 3.92 -33.98 17.01
CA VAL A 222 2.63 -33.54 17.58
C VAL A 222 1.88 -32.55 16.68
N VAL A 223 0.78 -33.04 16.13
CA VAL A 223 -0.18 -32.24 15.38
C VAL A 223 -1.30 -31.81 16.33
N ALA A 224 -1.11 -30.75 17.10
CA ALA A 224 -2.21 -30.13 17.85
C ALA A 224 -1.81 -28.77 18.45
N ALA A 225 -1.80 -27.70 17.68
CA ALA A 225 -1.84 -26.33 18.23
C ALA A 225 -2.04 -25.24 17.13
N THR A 226 -2.76 -25.54 16.05
CA THR A 226 -2.80 -24.64 14.89
C THR A 226 -3.88 -23.58 14.96
N GLU A 227 -4.96 -23.82 15.67
CA GLU A 227 -6.06 -22.85 15.83
C GLU A 227 -5.86 -21.90 17.02
N GLU A 228 -5.28 -22.41 18.10
CA GLU A 228 -5.05 -21.66 19.33
C GLU A 228 -4.00 -20.56 19.18
N TYR A 229 -2.95 -20.77 18.37
CA TYR A 229 -1.89 -19.76 18.14
C TYR A 229 -2.34 -18.59 17.24
N LEU A 230 -3.28 -18.83 16.35
CA LEU A 230 -3.90 -17.76 15.55
C LEU A 230 -4.92 -16.97 16.38
N TYR A 231 -5.60 -17.64 17.31
CA TYR A 231 -6.54 -17.00 18.23
C TYR A 231 -5.83 -16.17 19.32
N ASP A 232 -4.77 -16.67 19.93
CA ASP A 232 -4.03 -15.98 21.01
C ASP A 232 -3.33 -14.69 20.55
N ARG A 233 -3.05 -14.54 19.27
CA ARG A 233 -2.41 -13.34 18.74
C ARG A 233 -3.41 -12.25 18.35
N TYR A 234 -4.69 -12.60 18.24
CA TYR A 234 -5.78 -11.71 17.84
C TYR A 234 -6.74 -11.38 18.99
N ASP A 235 -6.60 -12.02 20.14
CA ASP A 235 -7.53 -11.87 21.26
C ASP A 235 -6.93 -11.04 22.41
N TYR A 236 -6.50 -9.79 22.12
CA TYR A 236 -6.32 -8.79 23.17
C TYR A 236 -7.61 -7.99 23.34
N TYR A 237 -8.62 -8.65 23.86
CA TYR A 237 -9.78 -7.99 24.44
C TYR A 237 -9.33 -7.33 25.74
N VAL A 238 -9.23 -6.02 25.78
CA VAL A 238 -9.01 -5.24 27.01
C VAL A 238 -10.37 -4.73 27.52
N PRO A 239 -11.06 -5.48 28.39
CA PRO A 239 -12.29 -4.97 29.01
C PRO A 239 -11.90 -3.93 30.06
N GLY A 240 -12.36 -2.71 29.94
CA GLY A 240 -12.34 -1.74 31.02
C GLY A 240 -11.53 -0.48 30.87
N LEU A 241 -11.23 -0.02 29.66
CA LEU A 241 -10.56 1.26 29.42
C LEU A 241 -11.51 2.43 29.67
N VAL A 242 -11.66 2.84 30.94
CA VAL A 242 -12.51 3.97 31.33
C VAL A 242 -11.76 5.32 31.25
N PHE A 243 -10.44 5.35 31.23
CA PHE A 243 -9.64 6.57 31.05
C PHE A 243 -8.34 6.24 30.31
N ALA A 244 -8.31 6.53 29.02
CA ALA A 244 -7.09 6.39 28.24
C ALA A 244 -6.10 7.51 28.62
N THR A 245 -5.03 7.17 29.30
CA THR A 245 -3.82 8.00 29.37
C THR A 245 -3.17 8.04 27.98
N ASN A 246 -2.30 9.01 27.70
CA ASN A 246 -1.57 9.09 26.43
C ASN A 246 -0.89 7.77 26.06
N ASP A 247 -0.39 7.02 27.05
CA ASP A 247 0.27 5.72 26.86
C ASP A 247 -0.69 4.65 26.33
N VAL A 248 -1.95 4.69 26.77
CA VAL A 248 -3.00 3.76 26.33
C VAL A 248 -3.47 4.10 24.91
N VAL A 249 -3.58 5.40 24.58
CA VAL A 249 -3.85 5.84 23.21
C VAL A 249 -2.72 5.40 22.27
N GLN A 250 -1.47 5.56 22.69
CA GLN A 250 -0.32 5.08 21.94
C GLN A 250 -0.31 3.55 21.80
N ALA A 251 -0.60 2.81 22.86
CA ALA A 251 -0.70 1.35 22.80
C ALA A 251 -1.84 0.88 21.88
N LEU A 252 -3.01 1.50 21.95
CA LEU A 252 -4.12 1.21 21.05
C LEU A 252 -3.77 1.52 19.59
N VAL A 253 -3.13 2.66 19.34
CA VAL A 253 -2.77 3.09 17.98
C VAL A 253 -1.57 2.31 17.45
N ASN A 254 -0.50 2.17 18.22
CA ASN A 254 0.75 1.64 17.72
C ASN A 254 0.85 0.10 17.78
N ASP A 255 0.49 -0.52 18.91
CA ASP A 255 0.65 -1.97 19.08
C ASP A 255 -0.45 -2.79 18.39
N ASN A 256 -1.69 -2.29 18.39
CA ASN A 256 -2.80 -3.05 17.87
C ASN A 256 -3.02 -2.88 16.36
N ILE A 257 -2.83 -1.68 15.79
CA ILE A 257 -3.09 -1.46 14.37
C ILE A 257 -2.08 -2.18 13.50
N ALA A 258 -0.79 -1.98 13.76
CA ALA A 258 0.26 -2.60 12.95
C ALA A 258 0.17 -4.14 12.97
N ASN A 259 -0.14 -4.72 14.12
CA ASN A 259 -0.25 -6.16 14.29
C ASN A 259 -1.57 -6.72 13.75
N ARG A 260 -2.72 -6.10 14.03
CA ARG A 260 -4.05 -6.57 13.60
C ARG A 260 -4.28 -6.35 12.11
N MET A 261 -3.87 -5.21 11.57
CA MET A 261 -4.19 -4.81 10.19
C MET A 261 -3.13 -5.22 9.17
N GLY A 262 -2.06 -5.92 9.59
CA GLY A 262 -0.98 -6.32 8.68
C GLY A 262 -0.22 -5.12 8.11
N LEU A 263 -0.11 -4.04 8.89
CA LEU A 263 0.59 -2.80 8.51
C LEU A 263 2.10 -2.85 8.80
N ASP A 264 2.61 -4.00 9.23
CA ASP A 264 4.06 -4.26 9.34
C ASP A 264 4.63 -4.54 7.94
N TYR A 265 4.77 -3.48 7.17
CA TYR A 265 5.27 -3.56 5.82
C TYR A 265 6.74 -3.94 5.78
N SER A 266 7.12 -4.80 4.84
CA SER A 266 8.52 -5.13 4.63
C SER A 266 9.30 -3.90 4.11
N GLU A 267 10.60 -3.86 4.37
CA GLU A 267 11.49 -2.81 3.86
C GLU A 267 11.34 -2.60 2.33
N LYS A 268 11.07 -3.68 1.59
CA LYS A 268 10.82 -3.61 0.14
C LYS A 268 9.54 -2.82 -0.16
N GLN A 269 8.45 -3.09 0.55
CA GLN A 269 7.15 -2.40 0.36
C GLN A 269 7.25 -0.92 0.75
N GLU A 270 8.00 -0.63 1.83
CA GLU A 270 8.27 0.74 2.25
C GLU A 270 9.03 1.54 1.17
N LYS A 271 10.12 0.96 0.65
CA LYS A 271 10.90 1.58 -0.44
C LYS A 271 10.09 1.73 -1.72
N GLU A 272 9.25 0.75 -2.03
CA GLU A 272 8.36 0.81 -3.19
C GLU A 272 7.38 1.97 -3.07
N ALA A 273 6.69 2.10 -1.93
CA ALA A 273 5.77 3.21 -1.66
C ALA A 273 6.50 4.57 -1.72
N ASP A 274 7.66 4.68 -1.08
CA ASP A 274 8.46 5.91 -1.08
C ASP A 274 8.85 6.35 -2.50
N HIS A 275 9.37 5.43 -3.32
CA HIS A 275 9.79 5.73 -4.70
C HIS A 275 8.60 6.11 -5.59
N ILE A 276 7.47 5.42 -5.43
CA ILE A 276 6.24 5.73 -6.16
C ILE A 276 5.79 7.14 -5.84
N VAL A 277 5.76 7.51 -4.56
CA VAL A 277 5.32 8.86 -4.16
C VAL A 277 6.22 9.96 -4.69
N MET A 278 7.55 9.77 -4.67
CA MET A 278 8.47 10.76 -5.24
C MET A 278 8.18 11.03 -6.73
N ASN A 279 7.86 10.00 -7.50
CA ASN A 279 7.46 10.15 -8.91
C ASN A 279 6.05 10.73 -9.06
N PHE A 280 5.13 10.34 -8.17
CA PHE A 280 3.77 10.87 -8.16
C PHE A 280 3.74 12.37 -7.88
N MET A 281 4.51 12.85 -6.89
CA MET A 281 4.65 14.27 -6.59
C MET A 281 5.11 15.07 -7.83
N VAL A 282 6.10 14.54 -8.57
CA VAL A 282 6.57 15.18 -9.81
C VAL A 282 5.48 15.21 -10.89
N LEU A 283 4.74 14.11 -11.08
CA LEU A 283 3.62 14.06 -12.03
C LEU A 283 2.56 15.11 -11.68
N MET A 284 2.26 15.24 -10.38
CA MET A 284 1.27 16.20 -9.86
C MET A 284 1.82 17.63 -9.77
N LYS A 285 3.03 17.88 -10.28
CA LYS A 285 3.73 19.18 -10.24
C LYS A 285 3.90 19.74 -8.82
N LYS A 286 4.06 18.87 -7.84
CA LYS A 286 4.33 19.18 -6.44
C LYS A 286 5.81 18.98 -6.11
N ASN A 287 6.27 19.61 -5.03
CA ASN A 287 7.64 19.46 -4.60
C ASN A 287 7.88 18.04 -4.03
N LYS A 288 8.69 17.25 -4.72
CA LYS A 288 9.05 15.90 -4.25
C LYS A 288 9.79 15.90 -2.91
N ASP A 289 10.53 16.97 -2.60
CA ASP A 289 11.32 17.07 -1.37
C ASP A 289 10.43 17.26 -0.13
N ALA A 290 9.14 17.56 -0.32
CA ALA A 290 8.15 17.57 0.75
C ALA A 290 8.02 16.20 1.44
N MET A 291 8.17 15.10 0.69
CA MET A 291 8.20 13.75 1.28
C MET A 291 9.41 13.57 2.20
N VAL A 292 10.58 14.02 1.78
CA VAL A 292 11.82 13.95 2.59
C VAL A 292 11.68 14.80 3.85
N SER A 293 11.13 16.01 3.72
CA SER A 293 10.87 16.90 4.84
C SER A 293 9.89 16.28 5.84
N ALA A 294 8.77 15.76 5.38
CA ALA A 294 7.75 15.12 6.21
C ALA A 294 8.34 13.95 7.01
N LEU A 295 9.01 13.01 6.35
CA LEU A 295 9.64 11.87 7.02
C LEU A 295 10.73 12.30 8.00
N SER A 296 11.47 13.38 7.72
CA SER A 296 12.47 13.94 8.65
C SER A 296 11.82 14.46 9.93
N LYS A 297 10.67 15.15 9.82
CA LYS A 297 9.92 15.65 10.97
C LYS A 297 9.32 14.53 11.81
N ILE A 298 8.74 13.52 11.17
CA ILE A 298 8.24 12.32 11.84
C ILE A 298 9.39 11.63 12.59
N ASN A 299 10.56 11.45 11.95
CA ASN A 299 11.74 10.90 12.59
C ASN A 299 12.20 11.72 13.80
N GLN A 300 12.23 13.05 13.69
CA GLN A 300 12.58 13.94 14.80
C GLN A 300 11.62 13.80 15.97
N TYR A 301 10.32 13.65 15.71
CA TYR A 301 9.34 13.41 16.78
C TYR A 301 9.70 12.16 17.60
N TYR A 302 9.88 11.02 16.94
CA TYR A 302 10.19 9.76 17.60
C TYR A 302 11.54 9.80 18.32
N GLN A 303 12.57 10.44 17.73
CA GLN A 303 13.86 10.61 18.39
C GLN A 303 13.78 11.47 19.65
N ARG A 304 13.00 12.56 19.64
CA ARG A 304 12.84 13.43 20.80
C ARG A 304 12.08 12.74 21.94
N ASN A 305 11.11 11.91 21.62
CA ASN A 305 10.33 11.17 22.60
C ASN A 305 11.02 9.87 23.05
N LYS A 306 12.26 9.62 22.62
CA LYS A 306 13.04 8.42 22.94
C LYS A 306 12.35 7.11 22.55
N ASP A 307 11.43 7.17 21.63
CA ASP A 307 10.71 6.01 21.14
C ASP A 307 11.50 5.32 20.02
N VAL A 308 12.74 4.91 20.38
CA VAL A 308 13.65 4.18 19.50
C VAL A 308 13.03 2.83 19.13
N GLU A 309 12.17 2.29 20.00
CA GLU A 309 11.49 1.04 19.78
C GLU A 309 10.41 1.16 18.71
N ALA A 310 9.67 2.27 18.68
CA ALA A 310 8.72 2.59 17.61
C ALA A 310 9.44 2.70 16.26
N LEU A 311 10.59 3.34 16.20
CA LEU A 311 11.39 3.46 14.96
C LEU A 311 11.92 2.12 14.44
N SER A 312 12.07 1.12 15.29
CA SER A 312 12.60 -0.20 14.92
C SER A 312 11.53 -1.27 14.73
N LYS A 313 10.39 -1.16 15.41
CA LYS A 313 9.33 -2.17 15.44
C LYS A 313 8.20 -1.93 14.45
N TYR A 314 7.93 -0.67 14.09
CA TYR A 314 6.74 -0.35 13.30
C TYR A 314 7.13 -0.13 11.85
N GLY A 315 6.66 -1.04 10.99
CA GLY A 315 6.98 -1.09 9.56
C GLY A 315 6.79 0.23 8.83
N ALA A 316 5.75 0.98 9.17
CA ALA A 316 5.47 2.27 8.55
C ALA A 316 6.64 3.26 8.68
N TYR A 317 7.37 3.22 9.80
CA TYR A 317 8.46 4.16 10.08
C TYR A 317 9.79 3.45 10.40
N GLY A 318 9.86 2.14 10.22
CA GLY A 318 11.10 1.39 10.36
C GLY A 318 12.17 1.94 9.41
N SER A 319 13.41 1.96 9.88
CA SER A 319 14.58 2.48 9.14
C SER A 319 14.42 3.91 8.60
N LEU A 320 13.63 4.75 9.27
CA LEU A 320 13.32 6.11 8.84
C LEU A 320 14.55 6.97 8.52
N PRO A 321 15.62 6.97 9.35
CA PRO A 321 16.83 7.74 9.04
C PRO A 321 17.50 7.32 7.74
N GLU A 322 17.53 6.01 7.45
CA GLU A 322 18.09 5.47 6.21
C GLU A 322 17.24 5.85 5.00
N ARG A 323 15.91 5.75 5.14
CA ARG A 323 14.95 6.12 4.10
C ARG A 323 15.07 7.59 3.73
N VAL A 324 15.07 8.48 4.73
CA VAL A 324 15.29 9.93 4.53
C VAL A 324 16.59 10.19 3.78
N GLY A 325 17.69 9.54 4.18
CA GLY A 325 18.99 9.70 3.51
C GLY A 325 18.99 9.21 2.05
N LYS A 326 18.25 8.15 1.75
CA LYS A 326 18.10 7.62 0.37
C LYS A 326 17.20 8.51 -0.50
N LEU A 327 16.07 8.93 0.05
CA LEU A 327 15.12 9.77 -0.68
C LEU A 327 15.69 11.16 -1.00
N GLY A 328 16.50 11.73 -0.10
CA GLY A 328 17.18 13.01 -0.36
C GLY A 328 18.14 12.97 -1.56
N LYS A 329 18.59 11.77 -1.95
CA LYS A 329 19.41 11.54 -3.15
C LYS A 329 18.60 11.03 -4.35
N PHE A 330 17.29 10.90 -4.19
CA PHE A 330 16.44 10.35 -5.24
C PHE A 330 16.33 11.32 -6.42
N THR A 331 16.66 10.81 -7.61
CA THR A 331 16.42 11.52 -8.86
C THR A 331 15.13 10.97 -9.47
N PRO A 332 14.11 11.83 -9.69
CA PRO A 332 12.91 11.40 -10.38
C PRO A 332 13.22 10.77 -11.72
N LEU A 333 12.36 9.90 -12.18
CA LEU A 333 12.45 9.36 -13.52
C LEU A 333 12.44 10.51 -14.52
N ASP A 334 13.47 10.59 -15.34
CA ASP A 334 13.54 11.50 -16.48
C ASP A 334 12.52 11.11 -17.57
N GLU A 335 12.60 11.72 -18.73
CA GLU A 335 11.67 11.47 -19.85
C GLU A 335 11.63 9.99 -20.31
N ASP A 336 12.65 9.20 -19.98
CA ASP A 336 12.68 7.75 -20.22
C ASP A 336 11.91 6.91 -19.17
N ARG A 337 10.97 7.50 -18.52
CA ARG A 337 10.20 7.03 -17.38
C ARG A 337 9.70 5.60 -17.51
N ASN A 338 10.40 4.68 -16.88
CA ASN A 338 9.99 3.29 -16.75
C ASN A 338 9.50 3.03 -15.32
N TYR A 339 8.26 3.39 -15.05
CA TYR A 339 7.66 3.21 -13.72
C TYR A 339 7.65 1.74 -13.28
N LEU A 340 7.44 0.81 -14.19
CA LEU A 340 7.42 -0.62 -13.89
C LEU A 340 8.79 -1.16 -13.47
N LYS A 341 9.87 -0.67 -14.09
CA LYS A 341 11.22 -1.19 -13.84
C LYS A 341 11.83 -0.69 -12.54
N LYS A 342 11.47 0.53 -12.09
CA LYS A 342 12.01 1.12 -10.84
C LYS A 342 11.20 0.77 -9.59
N THR A 343 9.96 0.34 -9.74
CA THR A 343 9.15 -0.15 -8.62
C THR A 343 9.42 -1.62 -8.29
N SER A 344 10.06 -2.37 -9.19
CA SER A 344 10.40 -3.80 -9.00
C SER A 344 11.80 -4.06 -8.44
N THR A 345 12.59 -3.03 -8.18
CA THR A 345 13.90 -3.13 -7.50
C THR A 345 13.81 -2.69 -6.06
#